data_9c9527b4c845dd8da640db8e4e3e5b9c
#
_entry.id   9c9527b4c845dd8da640db8e4e3e5b9c
#
_cell.length_a   1.000
_cell.length_b   1.000
_cell.length_c   1.000
_cell.angle_alpha   90.00
_cell.angle_beta   90.00
_cell.angle_gamma   90.00
#
_symmetry.space_group_name_H-M   'P 1'
#
loop_
_entity.id
_entity.type
_entity.pdbx_description
1 polymer ?
#
loop_
_entity_poly.entity_id
_entity_poly.type
_entity_poly.pdbx_seq_one_letter_code
_entity_poly.pdbx_strand_id
1 'polypeptide(L)' 'IEMAKRLLEYNPDMRIAMLTELIGYPADGQYFSKTFRKVCGMTPTEYRENLKKTDI' A
#
# COMPACT_ATOMS: atom_id res chain seq x y z
N ILE A 1 4.42 -3.74 -6.95
CA ILE A 1 4.50 -3.61 -5.48
C ILE A 1 5.53 -2.56 -5.07
N GLU A 2 6.64 -2.50 -5.78
CA GLU A 2 7.64 -1.47 -5.48
C GLU A 2 7.07 -0.06 -5.64
N MET A 3 6.33 0.16 -6.73
CA MET A 3 5.69 1.44 -6.96
C MET A 3 4.66 1.75 -5.89
N ALA A 4 3.93 0.74 -5.45
CA ALA A 4 2.94 0.91 -4.38
C ALA A 4 3.60 1.37 -3.09
N LYS A 5 4.74 0.78 -2.76
CA LYS A 5 5.48 1.18 -1.56
C LYS A 5 5.92 2.64 -1.65
N ARG A 6 6.45 3.03 -2.80
CA ARG A 6 6.89 4.41 -2.98
C ARG A 6 5.75 5.40 -2.91
N LEU A 7 4.61 5.06 -3.51
CA LEU A 7 3.45 5.93 -3.46
C LEU A 7 2.97 6.11 -2.02
N LEU A 8 2.98 5.06 -1.24
CA LEU A 8 2.60 5.16 0.17
C LEU A 8 3.60 5.99 0.96
N GLU A 9 4.88 5.85 0.65
CA GLU A 9 5.91 6.63 1.33
C GLU A 9 5.77 8.13 1.06
N TYR A 10 5.44 8.48 -0.19
CA TYR A 10 5.24 9.88 -0.54
C TYR A 10 3.90 10.41 -0.04
N ASN A 11 2.87 9.55 0.00
CA ASN A 11 1.52 9.96 0.38
C ASN A 11 0.93 8.98 1.38
N PRO A 12 1.35 9.04 2.66
CA PRO A 12 0.88 8.09 3.66
C PRO A 12 -0.62 8.19 3.94
N ASP A 13 -1.25 9.27 3.52
CA ASP A 13 -2.70 9.43 3.68
C ASP A 13 -3.50 8.95 2.48
N MET A 14 -2.83 8.47 1.44
CA MET A 14 -3.50 7.99 0.24
C MET A 14 -4.34 6.74 0.54
N ARG A 15 -5.55 6.70 -0.02
CA ARG A 15 -6.40 5.54 0.15
C ARG A 15 -5.88 4.36 -0.67
N ILE A 16 -6.00 3.18 -0.11
CA ILE A 16 -5.52 1.97 -0.79
C ILE A 16 -6.27 1.76 -2.11
N ALA A 17 -7.57 2.08 -2.15
CA ALA A 17 -8.34 1.95 -3.39
C ALA A 17 -7.76 2.81 -4.49
N MET A 18 -7.37 4.03 -4.18
CA MET A 18 -6.76 4.92 -5.16
C MET A 18 -5.39 4.42 -5.58
N LEU A 19 -4.65 3.88 -4.64
CA LEU A 19 -3.33 3.31 -4.91
C LEU A 19 -3.42 2.18 -5.93
N THR A 20 -4.36 1.25 -5.74
CA THR A 20 -4.53 0.14 -6.67
C THR A 20 -4.91 0.61 -8.06
N GLU A 21 -5.71 1.66 -8.14
CA GLU A 21 -6.12 2.25 -9.41
C GLU A 21 -4.92 2.82 -10.15
N LEU A 22 -4.08 3.55 -9.44
CA LEU A 22 -2.92 4.21 -10.05
C LEU A 22 -1.91 3.22 -10.61
N ILE A 23 -1.74 2.09 -9.96
CA ILE A 23 -0.76 1.11 -10.40
C ILE A 23 -1.33 0.04 -11.32
N GLY A 24 -2.63 0.15 -11.65
CA GLY A 24 -3.24 -0.74 -12.64
C GLY A 24 -3.68 -2.09 -12.11
N TYR A 25 -3.84 -2.24 -10.81
CA TYR A 25 -4.36 -3.48 -10.24
C TYR A 25 -5.88 -3.53 -10.39
N PRO A 26 -6.46 -4.74 -10.36
CA PRO A 26 -7.93 -4.85 -10.39
C PRO A 26 -8.55 -4.10 -9.23
N ALA A 27 -9.81 -3.69 -9.41
CA ALA A 27 -10.53 -2.96 -8.37
C ALA A 27 -10.75 -3.78 -7.11
N ASP A 28 -10.55 -5.08 -7.18
CA ASP A 28 -10.65 -5.97 -6.03
C ASP A 28 -9.44 -5.76 -5.10
N GLY A 29 -9.66 -5.01 -4.04
CA GLY A 29 -8.58 -4.70 -3.10
C GLY A 29 -7.98 -5.91 -2.42
N GLN A 30 -8.70 -7.03 -2.42
CA GLN A 30 -8.18 -8.24 -1.79
C GLN A 30 -6.98 -8.80 -2.53
N TYR A 31 -7.04 -8.79 -3.85
CA TYR A 31 -5.92 -9.29 -4.64
C TYR A 31 -4.66 -8.48 -4.37
N PHE A 32 -4.79 -7.17 -4.39
CA PHE A 32 -3.66 -6.29 -4.14
C PHE A 32 -3.10 -6.50 -2.73
N SER A 33 -3.99 -6.58 -1.73
CA SER A 33 -3.56 -6.74 -0.34
C SER A 33 -2.80 -8.04 -0.14
N LYS A 34 -3.25 -9.12 -0.74
CA LYS A 34 -2.57 -10.39 -0.64
C LYS A 34 -1.19 -10.35 -1.27
N THR A 35 -1.11 -9.76 -2.45
CA THR A 35 0.16 -9.64 -3.16
C THR A 35 1.13 -8.76 -2.39
N PHE A 36 0.64 -7.64 -1.89
CA PHE A 36 1.48 -6.72 -1.12
C PHE A 36 2.03 -7.40 0.12
N ARG A 37 1.16 -8.12 0.84
CA ARG A 37 1.59 -8.82 2.05
C ARG A 37 2.60 -9.90 1.75
N LYS A 38 2.45 -10.59 0.63
CA LYS A 38 3.37 -11.64 0.23
C LYS A 38 4.77 -11.07 -0.05
N VAL A 39 4.83 -9.91 -0.64
CA VAL A 39 6.11 -9.28 -1.01
C VAL A 39 6.72 -8.53 0.17
N CYS A 40 5.90 -7.81 0.93
CA CYS A 40 6.38 -6.90 1.97
C CYS A 40 6.25 -7.45 3.38
N GLY A 41 5.53 -8.56 3.55
CA GLY A 41 5.34 -9.15 4.88
C GLY A 41 4.24 -8.50 5.69
N MET A 42 3.58 -7.48 5.18
CA MET A 42 2.47 -6.81 5.85
C MET A 42 1.51 -6.25 4.82
N THR A 43 0.26 -6.01 5.24
CA THR A 43 -0.75 -5.46 4.34
C THR A 43 -0.43 -3.99 4.02
N PRO A 44 -0.99 -3.45 2.93
CA PRO A 44 -0.77 -2.03 2.62
C PRO A 44 -1.23 -1.11 3.74
N THR A 45 -2.32 -1.46 4.41
CA THR A 45 -2.80 -0.66 5.53
C THR A 45 -1.82 -0.68 6.69
N GLU A 46 -1.30 -1.86 7.00
CA GLU A 46 -0.29 -1.98 8.05
C GLU A 46 0.98 -1.21 7.70
N TYR A 47 1.39 -1.29 6.46
CA TYR A 47 2.57 -0.59 5.99
C TYR A 47 2.40 0.92 6.14
N ARG A 48 1.22 1.42 5.75
CA ARG A 48 0.92 2.84 5.88
C ARG A 48 0.93 3.27 7.35
N GLU A 49 0.35 2.46 8.23
CA GLU A 49 0.34 2.77 9.66
C GLU A 49 1.75 2.81 10.23
N ASN A 50 2.60 1.90 9.78
CA ASN A 50 3.99 1.88 10.23
C ASN A 50 4.76 3.12 9.79
N LEU A 51 4.47 3.60 8.58
CA LEU A 51 5.09 4.84 8.11
C LEU A 51 4.72 6.02 8.98
N LYS A 52 3.48 6.07 9.44
CA LYS A 52 3.03 7.14 10.33
C LYS A 52 3.69 7.03 11.70
N LYS A 53 3.92 5.82 12.17
CA LYS A 53 4.52 5.60 13.50
C LYS A 53 5.99 5.94 13.54
N THR A 54 6.68 5.85 12.43
CA THR A 54 8.12 6.12 12.39
C THR A 54 8.44 7.59 12.40
N ASP A 55 7.44 8.43 12.31
CA ASP A 55 7.62 9.87 12.31
C ASP A 55 7.57 10.38 13.75
N ILE A 56 8.71 10.45 14.37
CA ILE A 56 8.83 10.94 15.72
C ILE A 56 9.51 12.29 15.71
#